data_939e125ab96a6012d5d98642601235f0
#
_entry.id   939e125ab96a6012d5d98642601235f0
#
_cell.length_a   1.000
_cell.length_b   1.000
_cell.length_c   1.000
_cell.angle_alpha   90.00
_cell.angle_beta   90.00
_cell.angle_gamma   90.00
#
_symmetry.space_group_name_H-M   'P 1'
#
loop_
_entity.id
_entity.type
_entity.pdbx_description
1 polymer ?
#
loop_
_entity_poly.entity_id
_entity_poly.type
_entity_poly.pdbx_seq_one_letter_code
_entity_poly.pdbx_strand_id
1 'polypeptide(L)'
;ASAACNEAIQKYGADKVTNGTIGAIMDDEGKLICIPTVEKVLRSLPTNELAAYAPIIGLPAYLEAVKNLTFADNKPDGYLEAVATAGGTGAIHNTIWNYSEIGDSVLTSDWYWGTYNVLCQEAGRKLETYELFDENMNYNIESFTDKVNTLLADQDSLLIIINTPAHNPTGYSLSEEDWDKVLDVCKEHAKGGNKKITLLVDIAY
;
A
#
# COMPACT_ATOMS: atom_id res chain seq x y z
N ALA A 1 6.96 10.33 -18.01
CA ALA A 1 7.02 8.97 -18.58
C ALA A 1 6.01 8.82 -19.71
N SER A 2 4.71 9.02 -19.49
CA SER A 2 3.65 8.80 -20.50
C SER A 2 3.80 9.66 -21.78
N ALA A 3 4.21 10.93 -21.66
CA ALA A 3 4.48 11.77 -22.85
C ALA A 3 5.62 11.21 -23.70
N ALA A 4 6.72 10.79 -23.08
CA ALA A 4 7.84 10.20 -23.79
C ALA A 4 7.48 8.85 -24.45
N CYS A 5 6.61 8.06 -23.83
CA CYS A 5 6.09 6.84 -24.43
C CYS A 5 5.25 7.15 -25.69
N ASN A 6 4.36 8.14 -25.62
CA ASN A 6 3.56 8.56 -26.75
C ASN A 6 4.41 9.10 -27.92
N GLU A 7 5.46 9.87 -27.62
CA GLU A 7 6.43 10.31 -28.63
C GLU A 7 7.18 9.13 -29.28
N ALA A 8 7.57 8.13 -28.49
CA ALA A 8 8.19 6.92 -28.98
C ALA A 8 7.26 6.12 -29.89
N ILE A 9 5.98 5.97 -29.53
CA ILE A 9 4.95 5.31 -30.34
C ILE A 9 4.77 6.05 -31.67
N GLN A 10 4.69 7.38 -31.65
CA GLN A 10 4.58 8.19 -32.88
C GLN A 10 5.81 8.04 -33.77
N LYS A 11 7.00 7.94 -33.18
CA LYS A 11 8.26 7.88 -33.94
C LYS A 11 8.58 6.49 -34.48
N TYR A 12 8.27 5.45 -33.72
CA TYR A 12 8.74 4.09 -34.01
C TYR A 12 7.64 3.09 -34.37
N GLY A 13 6.37 3.44 -34.13
CA GLY A 13 5.20 2.57 -34.29
C GLY A 13 4.82 1.85 -33.00
N ALA A 14 3.53 1.61 -32.81
CA ALA A 14 2.98 0.94 -31.62
C ALA A 14 3.45 -0.52 -31.47
N ASP A 15 3.76 -1.19 -32.59
CA ASP A 15 4.29 -2.56 -32.64
C ASP A 15 5.71 -2.69 -32.10
N LYS A 16 6.43 -1.57 -31.96
CA LYS A 16 7.83 -1.51 -31.50
C LYS A 16 8.01 -0.89 -30.12
N VAL A 17 6.94 -0.44 -29.49
CA VAL A 17 7.00 0.24 -28.21
C VAL A 17 6.06 -0.42 -27.23
N THR A 18 6.61 -0.97 -26.16
CA THR A 18 5.82 -1.48 -25.02
C THR A 18 5.61 -0.37 -24.00
N ASN A 19 4.35 -0.03 -23.73
CA ASN A 19 4.02 0.97 -22.72
C ASN A 19 3.97 0.35 -21.32
N GLY A 20 5.03 0.50 -20.54
CA GLY A 20 5.11 0.11 -19.13
C GLY A 20 4.93 1.27 -18.15
N THR A 21 4.36 2.42 -18.58
CA THR A 21 4.25 3.63 -17.73
C THR A 21 3.04 3.63 -16.80
N ILE A 22 2.10 2.72 -17.01
CA ILE A 22 0.87 2.58 -16.21
C ILE A 22 0.70 1.10 -15.84
N GLY A 23 0.50 0.81 -14.55
CA GLY A 23 0.20 -0.53 -14.05
C GLY A 23 -1.25 -0.92 -14.32
N ALA A 24 -1.57 -1.26 -15.57
CA ALA A 24 -2.89 -1.70 -15.99
C ALA A 24 -2.78 -2.94 -16.87
N ILE A 25 -3.69 -3.90 -16.69
CA ILE A 25 -3.73 -5.11 -17.53
C ILE A 25 -4.53 -4.79 -18.79
N MET A 26 -3.88 -4.95 -19.94
CA MET A 26 -4.46 -4.73 -21.25
C MET A 26 -4.62 -6.06 -21.99
N ASP A 27 -5.62 -6.16 -22.86
CA ASP A 27 -5.72 -7.24 -23.84
C ASP A 27 -4.76 -7.04 -25.03
N ASP A 28 -4.74 -7.99 -25.94
CA ASP A 28 -3.87 -7.95 -27.12
C ASP A 28 -4.21 -6.78 -28.07
N GLU A 29 -5.42 -6.23 -27.99
CA GLU A 29 -5.88 -5.06 -28.72
C GLU A 29 -5.60 -3.73 -28.00
N GLY A 30 -4.95 -3.78 -26.82
CA GLY A 30 -4.59 -2.61 -26.02
C GLY A 30 -5.76 -1.98 -25.25
N LYS A 31 -6.85 -2.73 -25.02
CA LYS A 31 -7.97 -2.31 -24.19
C LYS A 31 -7.78 -2.76 -22.75
N LEU A 32 -8.19 -1.90 -21.81
CA LEU A 32 -8.19 -2.23 -20.39
C LEU A 32 -9.07 -3.44 -20.11
N ILE A 33 -8.50 -4.46 -19.47
CA ILE A 33 -9.26 -5.64 -19.01
C ILE A 33 -10.04 -5.24 -17.76
N CYS A 34 -11.36 -5.37 -17.85
CA CYS A 34 -12.26 -5.25 -16.71
C CYS A 34 -12.78 -6.64 -16.32
N ILE A 35 -12.96 -6.88 -15.03
CA ILE A 35 -13.54 -8.14 -14.54
C ILE A 35 -15.02 -8.19 -14.99
N PRO A 36 -15.43 -9.13 -15.87
CA PRO A 36 -16.78 -9.10 -16.46
C PRO A 36 -17.91 -9.16 -15.45
N THR A 37 -17.71 -9.90 -14.35
CA THR A 37 -18.69 -10.02 -13.27
C THR A 37 -18.91 -8.69 -12.56
N VAL A 38 -17.84 -7.95 -12.31
CA VAL A 38 -17.89 -6.61 -11.68
C VAL A 38 -18.57 -5.62 -12.62
N GLU A 39 -18.20 -5.62 -13.90
CA GLU A 39 -18.82 -4.75 -14.89
C GLU A 39 -20.33 -5.01 -15.02
N LYS A 40 -20.74 -6.28 -15.05
CA LYS A 40 -22.16 -6.67 -15.09
C LYS A 40 -22.92 -6.14 -13.89
N VAL A 41 -22.37 -6.28 -12.68
CA VAL A 41 -23.02 -5.78 -11.45
C VAL A 41 -23.10 -4.27 -11.50
N LEU A 42 -22.02 -3.57 -11.80
CA LEU A 42 -21.97 -2.11 -11.89
C LEU A 42 -23.04 -1.56 -12.85
N ARG A 43 -23.18 -2.17 -14.04
CA ARG A 43 -24.17 -1.76 -15.04
C ARG A 43 -25.61 -2.10 -14.65
N SER A 44 -25.82 -3.02 -13.70
CA SER A 44 -27.15 -3.40 -13.22
C SER A 44 -27.64 -2.55 -12.06
N LEU A 45 -26.78 -1.73 -11.45
CA LEU A 45 -27.16 -0.89 -10.32
C LEU A 45 -28.12 0.22 -10.76
N PRO A 46 -29.24 0.43 -10.03
CA PRO A 46 -30.14 1.55 -10.30
C PRO A 46 -29.43 2.89 -10.09
N THR A 47 -29.79 3.88 -10.88
CA THR A 47 -29.17 5.22 -10.82
C THR A 47 -29.28 5.85 -9.43
N ASN A 48 -30.38 5.63 -8.72
CA ASN A 48 -30.57 6.14 -7.37
C ASN A 48 -29.61 5.49 -6.34
N GLU A 49 -29.18 4.26 -6.56
CA GLU A 49 -28.15 3.62 -5.70
C GLU A 49 -26.75 4.17 -6.01
N LEU A 50 -26.43 4.38 -7.30
CA LEU A 50 -25.15 4.98 -7.71
C LEU A 50 -25.01 6.45 -7.26
N ALA A 51 -26.11 7.19 -7.23
CA ALA A 51 -26.13 8.61 -6.88
C ALA A 51 -26.45 8.85 -5.38
N ALA A 52 -26.70 7.81 -4.61
CA ALA A 52 -27.03 7.94 -3.21
C ALA A 52 -25.86 8.50 -2.39
N TYR A 53 -26.18 9.29 -1.37
CA TYR A 53 -25.21 9.77 -0.39
C TYR A 53 -24.71 8.61 0.47
N ALA A 54 -23.44 8.29 0.35
CA ALA A 54 -22.84 7.19 1.11
C ALA A 54 -22.58 7.60 2.57
N PRO A 55 -22.71 6.68 3.55
CA PRO A 55 -22.22 6.91 4.91
C PRO A 55 -20.72 7.24 4.92
N ILE A 56 -20.29 8.09 5.85
CA ILE A 56 -18.90 8.56 5.95
C ILE A 56 -17.90 7.40 6.02
N ILE A 57 -18.21 6.36 6.81
CA ILE A 57 -17.34 5.19 6.96
C ILE A 57 -17.51 4.14 5.85
N GLY A 58 -18.52 4.27 5.01
CA GLY A 58 -18.90 3.31 3.98
C GLY A 58 -20.19 2.55 4.29
N LEU A 59 -20.69 1.81 3.31
CA LEU A 59 -21.89 0.98 3.44
C LEU A 59 -21.61 -0.23 4.34
N PRO A 60 -22.44 -0.56 5.36
CA PRO A 60 -22.19 -1.68 6.26
C PRO A 60 -21.96 -3.01 5.53
N ALA A 61 -22.73 -3.30 4.48
CA ALA A 61 -22.57 -4.52 3.69
C ALA A 61 -21.19 -4.58 2.97
N TYR A 62 -20.70 -3.44 2.47
CA TYR A 62 -19.37 -3.33 1.88
C TYR A 62 -18.28 -3.59 2.92
N LEU A 63 -18.36 -2.94 4.08
CA LEU A 63 -17.36 -3.08 5.15
C LEU A 63 -17.24 -4.52 5.64
N GLU A 64 -18.39 -5.20 5.80
CA GLU A 64 -18.38 -6.61 6.19
C GLU A 64 -17.83 -7.52 5.09
N ALA A 65 -18.19 -7.28 3.83
CA ALA A 65 -17.67 -8.03 2.70
C ALA A 65 -16.15 -7.89 2.55
N VAL A 66 -15.60 -6.68 2.76
CA VAL A 66 -14.15 -6.44 2.71
C VAL A 66 -13.43 -7.20 3.81
N LYS A 67 -13.92 -7.15 5.06
CA LYS A 67 -13.34 -7.92 6.17
C LYS A 67 -13.33 -9.43 5.87
N ASN A 68 -14.42 -9.94 5.36
CA ASN A 68 -14.54 -11.36 5.02
C ASN A 68 -13.63 -11.74 3.85
N LEU A 69 -13.49 -10.88 2.83
CA LEU A 69 -12.60 -11.13 1.71
C LEU A 69 -11.12 -11.11 2.13
N THR A 70 -10.75 -10.15 2.97
CA THR A 70 -9.35 -9.96 3.40
C THR A 70 -8.86 -11.10 4.28
N PHE A 71 -9.68 -11.55 5.22
CA PHE A 71 -9.24 -12.52 6.22
C PHE A 71 -9.74 -13.95 5.96
N ALA A 72 -10.77 -14.14 5.12
CA ALA A 72 -11.39 -15.44 4.86
C ALA A 72 -11.58 -16.23 6.17
N ASP A 73 -10.97 -17.42 6.28
CA ASP A 73 -11.05 -18.30 7.47
C ASP A 73 -10.02 -17.93 8.56
N ASN A 74 -9.16 -16.93 8.29
CA ASN A 74 -8.06 -16.54 9.20
C ASN A 74 -8.36 -15.22 9.94
N LYS A 75 -9.61 -14.95 10.23
CA LYS A 75 -10.01 -13.73 10.94
C LYS A 75 -9.32 -13.66 12.31
N PRO A 76 -8.56 -12.59 12.60
CA PRO A 76 -7.85 -12.47 13.87
C PRO A 76 -8.83 -12.33 15.04
N ASP A 77 -8.41 -12.86 16.20
CA ASP A 77 -9.10 -12.60 17.48
C ASP A 77 -8.65 -11.23 18.00
N GLY A 78 -9.51 -10.23 17.88
CA GLY A 78 -9.20 -8.85 18.27
C GLY A 78 -10.18 -7.84 17.69
N TYR A 79 -9.85 -6.56 17.85
CA TYR A 79 -10.64 -5.48 17.27
C TYR A 79 -10.36 -5.40 15.76
N LEU A 80 -11.44 -5.48 14.98
CA LEU A 80 -11.38 -5.44 13.52
C LEU A 80 -12.44 -4.48 12.98
N GLU A 81 -11.98 -3.35 12.48
CA GLU A 81 -12.82 -2.34 11.88
C GLU A 81 -12.43 -2.10 10.41
N ALA A 82 -13.38 -1.62 9.63
CA ALA A 82 -13.16 -1.28 8.24
C ALA A 82 -13.75 0.11 7.94
N VAL A 83 -13.11 0.82 7.04
CA VAL A 83 -13.60 2.09 6.51
C VAL A 83 -13.42 2.12 4.99
N ALA A 84 -14.39 2.72 4.29
CA ALA A 84 -14.25 2.97 2.87
C ALA A 84 -13.41 4.23 2.62
N THR A 85 -12.57 4.18 1.60
CA THR A 85 -11.71 5.30 1.21
C THR A 85 -11.77 5.55 -0.29
N ALA A 86 -11.22 6.66 -0.76
CA ALA A 86 -11.07 6.96 -2.18
C ALA A 86 -9.93 6.11 -2.79
N GLY A 87 -10.17 4.80 -2.91
CA GLY A 87 -9.19 3.81 -3.37
C GLY A 87 -8.05 3.58 -2.38
N GLY A 88 -7.04 2.80 -2.78
CA GLY A 88 -5.85 2.52 -1.97
C GLY A 88 -5.06 3.79 -1.64
N THR A 89 -4.96 4.73 -2.56
CA THR A 89 -4.32 6.03 -2.29
C THR A 89 -4.98 6.78 -1.14
N GLY A 90 -6.33 6.80 -1.09
CA GLY A 90 -7.07 7.38 0.03
C GLY A 90 -6.84 6.64 1.34
N ALA A 91 -6.71 5.31 1.31
CA ALA A 91 -6.39 4.50 2.48
C ALA A 91 -5.01 4.86 3.06
N ILE A 92 -3.99 4.93 2.21
CA ILE A 92 -2.63 5.29 2.61
C ILE A 92 -2.59 6.73 3.15
N HIS A 93 -3.20 7.67 2.45
CA HIS A 93 -3.29 9.07 2.89
C HIS A 93 -3.91 9.18 4.29
N ASN A 94 -5.07 8.56 4.50
CA ASN A 94 -5.74 8.59 5.79
C ASN A 94 -4.91 7.91 6.89
N THR A 95 -4.17 6.85 6.56
CA THR A 95 -3.29 6.17 7.52
C THR A 95 -2.13 7.09 7.92
N ILE A 96 -1.48 7.76 6.97
CA ILE A 96 -0.40 8.72 7.26
C ILE A 96 -0.92 9.83 8.19
N TRP A 97 -2.10 10.39 7.91
CA TRP A 97 -2.68 11.46 8.71
C TRP A 97 -3.05 11.04 10.15
N ASN A 98 -3.50 9.80 10.35
CA ASN A 98 -4.00 9.34 11.63
C ASN A 98 -2.94 8.66 12.52
N TYR A 99 -1.86 8.15 11.92
CA TYR A 99 -0.87 7.35 12.63
C TYR A 99 0.55 7.94 12.61
N SER A 100 0.69 9.22 12.24
CA SER A 100 1.92 9.99 12.37
C SER A 100 1.62 11.46 12.66
N GLU A 101 2.57 12.17 13.25
CA GLU A 101 2.46 13.59 13.51
C GLU A 101 3.16 14.42 12.42
N ILE A 102 2.82 15.73 12.32
CA ILE A 102 3.51 16.62 11.39
C ILE A 102 4.99 16.74 11.78
N GLY A 103 5.86 16.49 10.83
CA GLY A 103 7.31 16.49 11.03
C GLY A 103 7.91 15.10 11.26
N ASP A 104 7.08 14.09 11.60
CA ASP A 104 7.53 12.71 11.75
C ASP A 104 8.05 12.13 10.43
N SER A 105 8.87 11.10 10.58
CA SER A 105 9.28 10.23 9.50
C SER A 105 8.35 9.01 9.44
N VAL A 106 7.94 8.66 8.22
CA VAL A 106 7.26 7.40 7.86
C VAL A 106 8.28 6.50 7.19
N LEU A 107 8.32 5.23 7.54
CA LEU A 107 9.33 4.28 7.05
C LEU A 107 8.75 3.36 5.97
N THR A 108 9.51 3.13 4.90
CA THR A 108 9.26 2.08 3.91
C THR A 108 10.58 1.54 3.35
N SER A 109 10.55 0.58 2.42
CA SER A 109 11.76 0.11 1.73
C SER A 109 12.28 1.14 0.73
N ASP A 110 13.55 1.04 0.32
CA ASP A 110 14.18 1.92 -0.70
C ASP A 110 13.61 1.70 -2.11
N TRP A 111 13.11 0.49 -2.39
CA TRP A 111 12.23 0.22 -3.53
C TRP A 111 10.79 0.42 -3.07
N TYR A 112 10.08 1.39 -3.60
CA TYR A 112 8.71 1.70 -3.20
C TYR A 112 7.89 2.34 -4.31
N TRP A 113 6.59 2.30 -4.18
CA TRP A 113 5.69 3.04 -5.05
C TRP A 113 5.85 4.55 -4.81
N GLY A 114 6.37 5.28 -5.80
CA GLY A 114 6.77 6.69 -5.67
C GLY A 114 5.72 7.63 -5.08
N THR A 115 4.44 7.25 -5.13
CA THR A 115 3.34 8.03 -4.55
C THR A 115 3.41 8.10 -3.01
N TYR A 116 4.03 7.13 -2.32
CA TYR A 116 4.20 7.22 -0.86
C TYR A 116 4.92 8.50 -0.46
N ASN A 117 5.99 8.87 -1.18
CA ASN A 117 6.72 10.09 -0.90
C ASN A 117 5.87 11.35 -1.09
N VAL A 118 5.04 11.38 -2.14
CA VAL A 118 4.13 12.50 -2.41
C VAL A 118 3.11 12.65 -1.29
N LEU A 119 2.51 11.55 -0.84
CA LEU A 119 1.51 11.54 0.23
C LEU A 119 2.11 11.95 1.59
N CYS A 120 3.34 11.51 1.89
CA CYS A 120 4.04 11.94 3.09
C CYS A 120 4.34 13.45 3.06
N GLN A 121 4.88 13.95 1.95
CA GLN A 121 5.20 15.38 1.79
C GLN A 121 3.96 16.27 1.87
N GLU A 122 2.88 15.87 1.21
CA GLU A 122 1.60 16.59 1.25
C GLU A 122 1.06 16.66 2.68
N ALA A 123 1.21 15.58 3.44
CA ALA A 123 0.81 15.52 4.83
C ALA A 123 1.79 16.19 5.81
N GLY A 124 2.90 16.78 5.33
CA GLY A 124 3.93 17.40 6.17
C GLY A 124 4.80 16.39 6.93
N ARG A 125 4.91 15.17 6.42
CA ARG A 125 5.77 14.09 6.94
C ARG A 125 6.96 13.88 6.02
N LYS A 126 7.99 13.17 6.52
CA LYS A 126 9.13 12.73 5.72
C LYS A 126 8.98 11.26 5.39
N LEU A 127 9.38 10.83 4.20
CA LEU A 127 9.53 9.41 3.89
C LEU A 127 10.99 9.04 4.07
N GLU A 128 11.25 8.08 4.93
CA GLU A 128 12.57 7.49 5.16
C GLU A 128 12.57 6.05 4.68
N THR A 129 13.74 5.55 4.29
CA THR A 129 13.85 4.22 3.70
C THR A 129 14.91 3.36 4.37
N TYR A 130 14.69 2.04 4.35
CA TYR A 130 15.68 1.01 4.62
C TYR A 130 15.97 0.24 3.32
N GLU A 131 17.12 -0.39 3.22
CA GLU A 131 17.47 -1.25 2.09
C GLU A 131 16.63 -2.53 2.14
N LEU A 132 15.81 -2.77 1.09
CA LEU A 132 14.90 -3.92 1.04
C LEU A 132 15.65 -5.25 1.01
N PHE A 133 16.75 -5.30 0.26
CA PHE A 133 17.53 -6.51 0.03
C PHE A 133 18.94 -6.40 0.58
N ASP A 134 19.44 -7.50 1.12
CA ASP A 134 20.86 -7.69 1.42
C ASP A 134 21.67 -8.04 0.15
N GLU A 135 22.98 -8.25 0.31
CA GLU A 135 23.89 -8.61 -0.80
C GLU A 135 23.51 -9.93 -1.49
N ASN A 136 22.72 -10.79 -0.81
CA ASN A 136 22.27 -12.08 -1.32
C ASN A 136 20.83 -12.04 -1.84
N MET A 137 20.23 -10.85 -1.96
CA MET A 137 18.84 -10.64 -2.39
C MET A 137 17.80 -11.24 -1.42
N ASN A 138 18.14 -11.43 -0.13
CA ASN A 138 17.17 -11.72 0.91
C ASN A 138 16.63 -10.43 1.53
N TYR A 139 15.52 -10.53 2.27
CA TYR A 139 14.99 -9.40 3.04
C TYR A 139 16.03 -8.90 4.05
N ASN A 140 16.35 -7.61 3.98
CA ASN A 140 17.41 -7.01 4.79
C ASN A 140 16.88 -6.56 6.15
N ILE A 141 16.71 -7.51 7.06
CA ILE A 141 16.22 -7.25 8.41
C ILE A 141 17.19 -6.38 9.24
N GLU A 142 18.49 -6.40 8.93
CA GLU A 142 19.49 -5.58 9.62
C GLU A 142 19.25 -4.09 9.28
N SER A 143 19.15 -3.74 8.00
CA SER A 143 18.85 -2.39 7.56
C SER A 143 17.49 -1.90 8.09
N PHE A 144 16.47 -2.77 8.09
CA PHE A 144 15.17 -2.46 8.70
C PHE A 144 15.31 -2.12 10.18
N THR A 145 16.00 -2.96 10.95
CA THR A 145 16.20 -2.80 12.39
C THR A 145 16.93 -1.50 12.71
N ASP A 146 18.03 -1.23 12.02
CA ASP A 146 18.84 -0.03 12.22
C ASP A 146 18.05 1.24 11.93
N LYS A 147 17.21 1.24 10.88
CA LYS A 147 16.39 2.38 10.55
C LYS A 147 15.27 2.58 11.58
N VAL A 148 14.62 1.52 12.05
CA VAL A 148 13.62 1.59 13.13
C VAL A 148 14.24 2.14 14.40
N ASN A 149 15.41 1.64 14.80
CA ASN A 149 16.16 2.14 15.97
C ASN A 149 16.44 3.65 15.85
N THR A 150 16.95 4.07 14.69
CA THR A 150 17.30 5.47 14.43
C THR A 150 16.07 6.39 14.52
N LEU A 151 14.98 6.02 13.88
CA LEU A 151 13.78 6.87 13.85
C LEU A 151 13.11 6.94 15.21
N LEU A 152 13.02 5.82 15.93
CA LEU A 152 12.41 5.80 17.27
C LEU A 152 13.29 6.44 18.36
N ALA A 153 14.54 6.78 18.06
CA ALA A 153 15.33 7.64 18.96
C ALA A 153 14.82 9.08 18.96
N ASP A 154 14.29 9.56 17.83
CA ASP A 154 13.91 10.96 17.64
C ASP A 154 12.38 11.20 17.70
N GLN A 155 11.54 10.15 17.57
CA GLN A 155 10.08 10.23 17.59
C GLN A 155 9.46 9.13 18.45
N ASP A 156 8.25 9.37 18.97
CA ASP A 156 7.56 8.45 19.87
C ASP A 156 6.62 7.48 19.15
N SER A 157 6.28 7.78 17.91
CA SER A 157 5.47 6.92 17.05
C SER A 157 6.14 6.71 15.71
N LEU A 158 5.99 5.51 15.13
CA LEU A 158 6.50 5.19 13.81
C LEU A 158 5.45 4.46 12.98
N LEU A 159 5.07 5.06 11.87
CA LEU A 159 4.30 4.40 10.82
C LEU A 159 5.27 3.73 9.84
N ILE A 160 5.08 2.43 9.62
CA ILE A 160 5.87 1.64 8.68
C ILE A 160 4.94 1.13 7.58
N ILE A 161 5.26 1.43 6.33
CA ILE A 161 4.52 0.94 5.16
C ILE A 161 5.26 -0.26 4.59
N ILE A 162 4.59 -1.40 4.56
CA ILE A 162 5.10 -2.65 3.98
C ILE A 162 4.16 -3.06 2.84
N ASN A 163 4.63 -2.96 1.60
CA ASN A 163 3.88 -3.43 0.44
C ASN A 163 4.19 -4.92 0.20
N THR A 164 3.22 -5.77 0.50
CA THR A 164 3.30 -7.23 0.35
C THR A 164 1.87 -7.80 0.42
N PRO A 165 1.55 -8.90 -0.30
CA PRO A 165 2.39 -9.64 -1.23
C PRO A 165 2.68 -8.89 -2.53
N ALA A 166 3.55 -9.46 -3.36
CA ALA A 166 3.86 -8.97 -4.71
C ALA A 166 4.24 -7.48 -4.75
N HIS A 167 5.20 -7.09 -3.90
CA HIS A 167 5.72 -5.73 -3.73
C HIS A 167 5.93 -4.99 -5.06
N ASN A 168 5.42 -3.78 -5.15
CA ASN A 168 5.66 -2.90 -6.30
C ASN A 168 6.90 -2.01 -6.04
N PRO A 169 8.02 -2.13 -6.82
CA PRO A 169 8.07 -2.74 -8.17
C PRO A 169 8.74 -4.12 -8.25
N THR A 170 9.16 -4.74 -7.16
CA THR A 170 10.07 -5.90 -7.19
C THR A 170 9.37 -7.25 -7.36
N GLY A 171 8.07 -7.34 -7.05
CA GLY A 171 7.34 -8.61 -7.00
C GLY A 171 7.65 -9.46 -5.76
N TYR A 172 8.49 -8.97 -4.84
CA TYR A 172 8.84 -9.69 -3.63
C TYR A 172 7.62 -9.84 -2.70
N SER A 173 7.54 -10.97 -2.02
CA SER A 173 6.58 -11.19 -0.95
C SER A 173 7.32 -11.65 0.30
N LEU A 174 7.05 -11.00 1.44
CA LEU A 174 7.64 -11.40 2.70
C LEU A 174 7.23 -12.84 3.03
N SER A 175 8.21 -13.66 3.41
CA SER A 175 7.97 -15.00 3.95
C SER A 175 7.46 -14.92 5.40
N GLU A 176 6.97 -16.04 5.93
CA GLU A 176 6.61 -16.13 7.36
C GLU A 176 7.81 -15.79 8.26
N GLU A 177 9.01 -16.26 7.89
CA GLU A 177 10.24 -15.95 8.63
C GLU A 177 10.58 -14.45 8.60
N ASP A 178 10.39 -13.77 7.47
CA ASP A 178 10.61 -12.32 7.37
C ASP A 178 9.61 -11.56 8.25
N TRP A 179 8.34 -11.99 8.23
CA TRP A 179 7.31 -11.42 9.09
C TRP A 179 7.62 -11.60 10.56
N ASP A 180 8.08 -12.78 10.99
CA ASP A 180 8.46 -13.02 12.38
C ASP A 180 9.56 -12.06 12.82
N LYS A 181 10.61 -11.88 12.00
CA LYS A 181 11.70 -10.94 12.27
C LYS A 181 11.21 -9.48 12.36
N VAL A 182 10.39 -9.04 11.43
CA VAL A 182 9.78 -7.68 11.43
C VAL A 182 8.96 -7.46 12.68
N LEU A 183 8.10 -8.41 13.03
CA LEU A 183 7.23 -8.33 14.20
C LEU A 183 8.02 -8.35 15.50
N ASP A 184 9.11 -9.10 15.58
CA ASP A 184 9.95 -9.14 16.77
C ASP A 184 10.65 -7.80 17.02
N VAL A 185 11.15 -7.13 15.98
CA VAL A 185 11.69 -5.77 16.07
C VAL A 185 10.61 -4.80 16.56
N CYS A 186 9.42 -4.84 15.97
CA CYS A 186 8.31 -3.98 16.38
C CYS A 186 7.88 -4.22 17.83
N LYS A 187 7.76 -5.47 18.25
CA LYS A 187 7.38 -5.86 19.61
C LYS A 187 8.42 -5.39 20.64
N GLU A 188 9.70 -5.50 20.31
CA GLU A 188 10.78 -5.08 21.21
C GLU A 188 10.68 -3.59 21.55
N HIS A 189 10.46 -2.73 20.54
CA HIS A 189 10.28 -1.31 20.76
C HIS A 189 8.96 -0.94 21.43
N ALA A 190 7.89 -1.70 21.21
CA ALA A 190 6.59 -1.46 21.83
C ALA A 190 6.56 -1.91 23.32
N LYS A 191 7.52 -2.70 23.79
CA LYS A 191 7.63 -3.08 25.20
C LYS A 191 7.71 -1.85 26.10
N GLY A 192 6.90 -1.83 27.14
CA GLY A 192 6.85 -0.73 28.09
C GLY A 192 5.94 0.43 27.69
N GLY A 193 5.34 0.41 26.51
CA GLY A 193 4.29 1.34 26.09
C GLY A 193 4.74 2.77 25.78
N ASN A 194 6.04 3.05 25.75
CA ASN A 194 6.59 4.39 25.49
C ASN A 194 6.70 4.71 24.00
N LYS A 195 6.77 3.70 23.13
CA LYS A 195 6.83 3.87 21.68
C LYS A 195 5.62 3.20 21.04
N LYS A 196 5.09 3.81 19.99
CA LYS A 196 3.96 3.30 19.21
C LYS A 196 4.43 2.95 17.82
N ILE A 197 4.18 1.72 17.38
CA ILE A 197 4.47 1.29 16.02
C ILE A 197 3.16 0.89 15.35
N THR A 198 2.93 1.44 14.17
CA THR A 198 1.81 1.09 13.31
C THR A 198 2.35 0.50 12.03
N LEU A 199 1.90 -0.71 11.69
CA LEU A 199 2.20 -1.34 10.40
C LEU A 199 1.03 -1.10 9.45
N LEU A 200 1.30 -0.44 8.33
CA LEU A 200 0.40 -0.38 7.18
C LEU A 200 0.85 -1.45 6.19
N VAL A 201 0.08 -2.52 6.07
CA VAL A 201 0.31 -3.55 5.06
C VAL A 201 -0.48 -3.18 3.81
N ASP A 202 0.24 -2.74 2.77
CA ASP A 202 -0.35 -2.39 1.49
C ASP A 202 -0.49 -3.66 0.64
N ILE A 203 -1.73 -4.14 0.52
CA ILE A 203 -2.09 -5.37 -0.20
C ILE A 203 -2.75 -5.07 -1.54
N ALA A 204 -2.23 -4.11 -2.27
CA ALA A 204 -2.78 -3.70 -3.57
C ALA A 204 -2.75 -4.81 -4.64
N TYR A 205 -1.95 -5.87 -4.44
CA TYR A 205 -1.77 -6.99 -5.37
C TYR A 205 -2.11 -8.34 -4.76
#